data_6329a21df09f074df9f3c291af9c7ea9
#
_entry.id   6329a21df09f074df9f3c291af9c7ea9
#
_cell.length_a   1.000
_cell.length_b   1.000
_cell.length_c   1.000
_cell.angle_alpha   90.00
_cell.angle_beta   90.00
_cell.angle_gamma   90.00
#
_symmetry.space_group_name_H-M   'P 1'
#
loop_
_entity.id
_entity.type
_entity.pdbx_description
1 polymer ?
#
loop_
_entity_poly.entity_id
_entity_poly.type
_entity_poly.pdbx_seq_one_letter_code
_entity_poly.pdbx_strand_id
1 'polypeptide(L)'
;DLIFGTHVHADHSLLIPKIYRDGCRAATIISENSKQILKDMALDSAYISERDVLVINSQHNKNYKPLYSASDVYKMLEYTLEKPVNQKIVIDDELAFELIPAGHILGSCQVKLYFTIDGTTKTLLVTGDLGNKIVGNRFVGKYQQVEYADVVIGESTYGDRPDIKTGIKERKNDLDKFKSIIETQIHEMNGRVIIPSFSMSRSQQLALMLYEMYKDSDWKPKIYIDSPLTIKIFEDYEECLEGQDKIDFDNMMASNMFTFIKESEDSKYLVASNEPCVIISSSGMCQSGRIRHHLKRCIPDSNATVLLVGFSTEGSLASLLKDNKRKTITIDQKEYPCRCASYSLKSLSGHAPFWQLVDMYT
;
A
#
# COMPACT_ATOMS: atom_id res chain seq x y z
N ASP A 1 24.35 8.88 15.41
CA ASP A 1 23.02 9.26 14.84
C ASP A 1 22.35 8.01 14.29
N LEU A 2 21.02 7.97 14.38
CA LEU A 2 20.18 6.87 13.90
C LEU A 2 19.02 7.41 13.08
N ILE A 3 18.57 6.63 12.11
CA ILE A 3 17.34 6.85 11.35
C ILE A 3 16.39 5.71 11.68
N PHE A 4 15.15 5.98 12.04
CA PHE A 4 14.13 4.97 12.27
C PHE A 4 13.10 5.01 11.15
N GLY A 5 12.87 3.86 10.48
CA GLY A 5 11.80 3.67 9.52
C GLY A 5 10.63 2.94 10.17
N THR A 6 9.49 3.60 10.33
CA THR A 6 8.29 2.99 10.90
C THR A 6 7.69 1.94 9.98
N HIS A 7 7.72 2.18 8.67
CA HIS A 7 7.27 1.24 7.64
C HIS A 7 7.73 1.68 6.23
N VAL A 8 7.49 0.83 5.24
CA VAL A 8 8.10 0.99 3.90
C VAL A 8 7.22 1.66 2.85
N HIS A 9 6.09 2.27 3.22
CA HIS A 9 5.32 3.08 2.27
C HIS A 9 6.16 4.25 1.73
N ALA A 10 5.82 4.69 0.52
CA ALA A 10 6.61 5.64 -0.25
C ALA A 10 6.83 6.98 0.45
N ASP A 11 5.82 7.52 1.11
CA ASP A 11 5.82 8.78 1.84
C ASP A 11 6.61 8.73 3.15
N HIS A 12 6.88 7.54 3.67
CA HIS A 12 7.67 7.34 4.89
C HIS A 12 9.12 6.92 4.62
N SER A 13 9.42 6.26 3.50
CA SER A 13 10.71 5.60 3.32
C SER A 13 11.47 5.98 2.05
N LEU A 14 10.80 6.37 0.95
CA LEU A 14 11.47 6.48 -0.35
C LEU A 14 12.30 7.77 -0.52
N LEU A 15 12.43 8.62 0.49
CA LEU A 15 13.45 9.67 0.53
C LEU A 15 14.71 9.29 1.33
N ILE A 16 14.70 8.15 2.02
CA ILE A 16 15.89 7.69 2.77
C ILE A 16 17.10 7.49 1.84
N PRO A 17 17.01 6.88 0.63
CA PRO A 17 18.15 6.75 -0.26
C PRO A 17 18.80 8.08 -0.62
N LYS A 18 18.01 9.15 -0.72
CA LYS A 18 18.53 10.51 -1.00
C LYS A 18 19.42 11.01 0.13
N ILE A 19 19.11 10.72 1.39
CA ILE A 19 19.93 11.12 2.53
C ILE A 19 21.32 10.48 2.42
N TYR A 20 21.39 9.20 2.02
CA TYR A 20 22.67 8.49 1.81
C TYR A 20 23.42 8.98 0.57
N ARG A 21 22.74 9.34 -0.50
CA ARG A 21 23.33 10.05 -1.63
C ARG A 21 24.01 11.35 -1.20
N ASP A 22 23.36 12.10 -0.30
CA ASP A 22 23.84 13.40 0.18
C ASP A 22 24.92 13.25 1.29
N GLY A 23 25.38 12.02 1.58
CA GLY A 23 26.55 11.75 2.43
C GLY A 23 26.25 11.23 3.83
N CYS A 24 25.00 10.98 4.19
CA CYS A 24 24.67 10.35 5.47
C CYS A 24 25.32 8.96 5.61
N ARG A 25 25.67 8.60 6.85
CA ARG A 25 26.24 7.30 7.23
C ARG A 25 25.61 6.75 8.52
N ALA A 26 24.52 7.35 8.98
CA ALA A 26 23.77 6.86 10.13
C ALA A 26 23.18 5.47 9.85
N ALA A 27 23.06 4.63 10.86
CA ALA A 27 22.33 3.37 10.69
C ALA A 27 20.83 3.65 10.53
N THR A 28 20.19 3.02 9.54
CA THR A 28 18.73 3.00 9.42
C THR A 28 18.19 1.74 10.10
N ILE A 29 17.35 1.94 11.10
CA ILE A 29 16.71 0.86 11.87
C ILE A 29 15.29 0.68 11.36
N ILE A 30 14.97 -0.53 10.97
CA ILE A 30 13.61 -0.96 10.55
C ILE A 30 13.26 -2.28 11.24
N SER A 31 11.99 -2.65 11.23
CA SER A 31 11.56 -3.94 11.75
C SER A 31 11.93 -5.10 10.82
N GLU A 32 11.95 -6.30 11.36
CA GLU A 32 12.09 -7.54 10.60
C GLU A 32 11.07 -7.61 9.45
N ASN A 33 11.44 -8.31 8.37
CA ASN A 33 10.64 -8.48 7.15
C ASN A 33 10.39 -7.18 6.35
N SER A 34 11.16 -6.13 6.60
CA SER A 34 11.00 -4.83 5.92
C SER A 34 12.10 -4.54 4.90
N LYS A 35 13.30 -5.08 5.07
CA LYS A 35 14.49 -4.68 4.28
C LYS A 35 14.37 -5.07 2.81
N GLN A 36 13.90 -6.28 2.52
CA GLN A 36 13.74 -6.74 1.14
C GLN A 36 12.65 -5.92 0.43
N ILE A 37 11.51 -5.70 1.09
CA ILE A 37 10.42 -4.88 0.56
C ILE A 37 10.87 -3.42 0.34
N LEU A 38 11.61 -2.84 1.31
CA LEU A 38 12.19 -1.50 1.17
C LEU A 38 13.10 -1.40 -0.06
N LYS A 39 13.94 -2.41 -0.27
CA LYS A 39 14.83 -2.49 -1.44
C LYS A 39 14.04 -2.44 -2.74
N ASP A 40 13.02 -3.29 -2.89
CA ASP A 40 12.28 -3.42 -4.12
C ASP A 40 11.41 -2.18 -4.40
N MET A 41 10.80 -1.60 -3.36
CA MET A 41 10.10 -0.31 -3.44
C MET A 41 11.05 0.84 -3.84
N ALA A 42 12.24 0.93 -3.23
CA ALA A 42 13.18 2.00 -3.49
C ALA A 42 13.86 1.87 -4.87
N LEU A 43 14.14 0.66 -5.35
CA LEU A 43 14.67 0.41 -6.69
C LEU A 43 13.64 0.78 -7.77
N ASP A 44 12.36 0.42 -7.60
CA ASP A 44 11.28 0.82 -8.52
C ASP A 44 11.13 2.35 -8.58
N SER A 45 11.16 3.01 -7.43
CA SER A 45 11.10 4.47 -7.33
C SER A 45 12.32 5.14 -7.99
N ALA A 46 13.53 4.61 -7.80
CA ALA A 46 14.74 5.10 -8.47
C ALA A 46 14.60 4.99 -10.00
N TYR A 47 14.16 3.84 -10.51
CA TYR A 47 13.95 3.62 -11.94
C TYR A 47 12.91 4.57 -12.53
N ILE A 48 11.77 4.77 -11.85
CA ILE A 48 10.73 5.72 -12.28
C ILE A 48 11.30 7.15 -12.33
N SER A 49 11.99 7.58 -11.26
CA SER A 49 12.59 8.92 -11.18
C SER A 49 13.64 9.18 -12.26
N GLU A 50 14.51 8.20 -12.54
CA GLU A 50 15.51 8.29 -13.62
C GLU A 50 14.85 8.46 -14.98
N ARG A 51 13.82 7.67 -15.27
CA ARG A 51 13.07 7.75 -16.54
C ARG A 51 12.32 9.06 -16.69
N ASP A 52 11.65 9.53 -15.63
CA ASP A 52 10.88 10.76 -15.67
C ASP A 52 11.79 11.99 -15.87
N VAL A 53 12.96 12.00 -15.24
CA VAL A 53 13.95 13.06 -15.44
C VAL A 53 14.48 13.08 -16.86
N LEU A 54 14.71 11.93 -17.50
CA LEU A 54 15.10 11.86 -18.93
C LEU A 54 14.04 12.49 -19.83
N VAL A 55 12.76 12.17 -19.58
CA VAL A 55 11.64 12.75 -20.37
C VAL A 55 11.55 14.26 -20.15
N ILE A 56 11.58 14.73 -18.91
CA ILE A 56 11.50 16.17 -18.56
C ILE A 56 12.68 16.94 -19.18
N ASN A 57 13.89 16.40 -19.09
CA ASN A 57 15.09 17.02 -19.66
C ASN A 57 14.99 17.15 -21.18
N SER A 58 14.50 16.11 -21.86
CA SER A 58 14.33 16.15 -23.32
C SER A 58 13.25 17.15 -23.76
N GLN A 59 12.15 17.25 -23.03
CA GLN A 59 11.03 18.15 -23.35
C GLN A 59 11.32 19.64 -23.06
N HIS A 60 12.11 19.91 -22.04
CA HIS A 60 12.32 21.28 -21.55
C HIS A 60 13.76 21.78 -21.71
N ASN A 61 14.62 21.02 -22.39
CA ASN A 61 16.05 21.33 -22.55
C ASN A 61 16.72 21.66 -21.19
N LYS A 62 16.48 20.82 -20.18
CA LYS A 62 17.02 20.94 -18.81
C LYS A 62 18.01 19.80 -18.54
N ASN A 63 18.74 19.93 -17.45
CA ASN A 63 19.68 18.89 -16.98
C ASN A 63 19.41 18.58 -15.49
N TYR A 64 18.16 18.21 -15.19
CA TYR A 64 17.80 17.74 -13.84
C TYR A 64 18.43 16.36 -13.59
N LYS A 65 18.71 16.09 -12.33
CA LYS A 65 19.16 14.76 -11.88
C LYS A 65 18.02 14.10 -11.11
N PRO A 66 17.92 12.76 -11.13
CA PRO A 66 16.97 12.06 -10.26
C PRO A 66 17.28 12.33 -8.79
N LEU A 67 16.29 12.17 -7.92
CA LEU A 67 16.48 12.38 -6.47
C LEU A 67 17.54 11.44 -5.91
N TYR A 68 17.59 10.22 -6.40
CA TYR A 68 18.60 9.20 -6.12
C TYR A 68 18.59 8.14 -7.23
N SER A 69 19.58 7.30 -7.25
CA SER A 69 19.79 6.21 -8.20
C SER A 69 19.74 4.85 -7.52
N ALA A 70 19.75 3.77 -8.29
CA ALA A 70 19.86 2.42 -7.75
C ALA A 70 21.12 2.23 -6.88
N SER A 71 22.25 2.86 -7.21
CA SER A 71 23.46 2.79 -6.39
C SER A 71 23.29 3.43 -5.01
N ASP A 72 22.47 4.49 -4.90
CA ASP A 72 22.19 5.13 -3.62
C ASP A 72 21.25 4.26 -2.76
N VAL A 73 20.35 3.49 -3.39
CA VAL A 73 19.55 2.47 -2.70
C VAL A 73 20.43 1.39 -2.11
N TYR A 74 21.36 0.82 -2.89
CA TYR A 74 22.28 -0.19 -2.36
C TYR A 74 23.15 0.36 -1.24
N LYS A 75 23.63 1.60 -1.34
CA LYS A 75 24.35 2.27 -0.27
C LYS A 75 23.51 2.41 1.01
N MET A 76 22.25 2.82 0.90
CA MET A 76 21.32 2.85 2.04
C MET A 76 21.20 1.47 2.70
N LEU A 77 21.05 0.40 1.89
CA LEU A 77 20.88 -0.96 2.40
C LEU A 77 22.11 -1.50 3.17
N GLU A 78 23.33 -1.01 2.86
CA GLU A 78 24.52 -1.33 3.64
C GLU A 78 24.44 -0.84 5.09
N TYR A 79 23.73 0.27 5.32
CA TYR A 79 23.52 0.87 6.64
C TYR A 79 22.16 0.50 7.26
N THR A 80 21.33 -0.28 6.56
CA THR A 80 19.99 -0.66 7.04
C THR A 80 20.07 -1.96 7.86
N LEU A 81 19.62 -1.88 9.11
CA LEU A 81 19.59 -2.96 10.09
C LEU A 81 18.14 -3.30 10.45
N GLU A 82 17.76 -4.55 10.29
CA GLU A 82 16.50 -5.07 10.81
C GLU A 82 16.61 -5.40 12.29
N LYS A 83 15.57 -5.10 13.04
CA LYS A 83 15.48 -5.38 14.48
C LYS A 83 14.13 -6.01 14.82
N PRO A 84 14.12 -6.94 15.79
CA PRO A 84 12.90 -7.59 16.24
C PRO A 84 11.93 -6.58 16.88
N VAL A 85 10.62 -6.87 16.78
CA VAL A 85 9.60 -6.14 17.50
C VAL A 85 9.47 -6.64 18.94
N ASN A 86 8.89 -5.80 19.81
CA ASN A 86 8.64 -6.11 21.23
C ASN A 86 9.90 -6.46 22.03
N GLN A 87 11.05 -5.94 21.62
CA GLN A 87 12.31 -6.07 22.33
C GLN A 87 12.94 -4.70 22.54
N LYS A 88 13.20 -4.35 23.79
CA LYS A 88 13.97 -3.14 24.11
C LYS A 88 15.44 -3.35 23.78
N ILE A 89 15.97 -2.50 22.92
CA ILE A 89 17.35 -2.52 22.44
C ILE A 89 18.07 -1.31 23.03
N VAL A 90 19.10 -1.57 23.83
CA VAL A 90 19.95 -0.54 24.44
C VAL A 90 21.05 -0.19 23.45
N ILE A 91 21.20 1.09 23.15
CA ILE A 91 22.28 1.64 22.32
C ILE A 91 23.47 2.02 23.21
N ASP A 92 23.17 2.79 24.28
CA ASP A 92 24.12 3.23 25.29
C ASP A 92 23.40 3.56 26.59
N ASP A 93 24.08 4.22 27.54
CA ASP A 93 23.52 4.58 28.83
C ASP A 93 22.40 5.64 28.77
N GLU A 94 22.33 6.40 27.66
CA GLU A 94 21.40 7.50 27.47
C GLU A 94 20.24 7.15 26.53
N LEU A 95 20.41 6.15 25.65
CA LEU A 95 19.45 5.85 24.57
C LEU A 95 19.14 4.36 24.47
N ALA A 96 17.87 4.04 24.49
CA ALA A 96 17.33 2.73 24.10
C ALA A 96 16.10 2.93 23.22
N PHE A 97 15.71 1.91 22.48
CA PHE A 97 14.48 1.92 21.67
C PHE A 97 13.78 0.57 21.69
N GLU A 98 12.52 0.58 21.28
CA GLU A 98 11.70 -0.59 21.06
C GLU A 98 10.85 -0.38 19.81
N LEU A 99 10.77 -1.39 18.94
CA LEU A 99 9.87 -1.43 17.82
C LEU A 99 8.60 -2.21 18.23
N ILE A 100 7.43 -1.61 18.07
CA ILE A 100 6.16 -2.16 18.54
C ILE A 100 5.22 -2.30 17.33
N PRO A 101 4.55 -3.45 17.09
CA PRO A 101 3.70 -3.63 15.93
C PRO A 101 2.67 -2.52 15.74
N ALA A 102 2.59 -1.94 14.54
CA ALA A 102 1.65 -0.89 14.17
C ALA A 102 0.42 -1.41 13.41
N GLY A 103 0.45 -2.64 12.88
CA GLY A 103 -0.69 -3.29 12.25
C GLY A 103 -1.18 -2.64 10.95
N HIS A 104 -0.37 -1.78 10.32
CA HIS A 104 -0.73 -1.06 9.10
C HIS A 104 -0.38 -1.84 7.83
N ILE A 105 0.88 -2.22 7.69
CA ILE A 105 1.40 -3.10 6.62
C ILE A 105 2.39 -4.11 7.21
N LEU A 106 2.79 -5.12 6.45
CA LEU A 106 3.81 -6.08 6.87
C LEU A 106 5.08 -5.34 7.27
N GLY A 107 5.62 -5.66 8.47
CA GLY A 107 6.78 -4.99 9.04
C GLY A 107 6.51 -3.56 9.57
N SER A 108 5.27 -3.05 9.58
CA SER A 108 5.00 -1.73 10.19
C SER A 108 5.15 -1.74 11.69
N CYS A 109 5.83 -0.74 12.22
CA CYS A 109 6.08 -0.60 13.66
C CYS A 109 5.91 0.84 14.13
N GLN A 110 5.55 0.97 15.40
CA GLN A 110 5.72 2.17 16.19
C GLN A 110 7.14 2.17 16.75
N VAL A 111 7.73 3.33 16.93
CA VAL A 111 9.07 3.47 17.51
C VAL A 111 8.95 4.14 18.88
N LYS A 112 9.25 3.40 19.95
CA LYS A 112 9.34 3.94 21.29
C LYS A 112 10.79 4.17 21.67
N LEU A 113 11.15 5.42 21.91
CA LEU A 113 12.49 5.83 22.33
C LEU A 113 12.52 6.08 23.84
N TYR A 114 13.59 5.70 24.48
CA TYR A 114 13.87 5.91 25.90
C TYR A 114 15.13 6.76 25.99
N PHE A 115 14.98 7.99 26.50
CA PHE A 115 16.08 8.92 26.72
C PHE A 115 16.36 9.07 28.20
N THR A 116 17.60 8.85 28.62
CA THR A 116 18.03 9.08 30.00
C THR A 116 18.84 10.37 30.06
N ILE A 117 18.28 11.39 30.71
CA ILE A 117 18.90 12.70 30.88
C ILE A 117 18.96 13.00 32.37
N ASP A 118 20.15 13.28 32.91
CA ASP A 118 20.39 13.56 34.33
C ASP A 118 19.77 12.48 35.25
N GLY A 119 19.91 11.21 34.87
CA GLY A 119 19.40 10.06 35.62
C GLY A 119 17.88 9.87 35.55
N THR A 120 17.18 10.67 34.76
CA THR A 120 15.73 10.54 34.55
C THR A 120 15.45 10.03 33.13
N THR A 121 14.74 8.91 33.02
CA THR A 121 14.33 8.36 31.73
C THR A 121 12.99 8.99 31.29
N LYS A 122 12.98 9.53 30.06
CA LYS A 122 11.79 10.03 29.35
C LYS A 122 11.54 9.19 28.12
N THR A 123 10.29 9.12 27.70
CA THR A 123 9.87 8.30 26.56
C THR A 123 9.19 9.12 25.48
N LEU A 124 9.56 8.86 24.21
CA LEU A 124 8.91 9.38 23.02
C LEU A 124 8.37 8.21 22.21
N LEU A 125 7.08 8.24 21.90
CA LEU A 125 6.45 7.32 20.97
C LEU A 125 6.20 8.01 19.63
N VAL A 126 6.67 7.40 18.55
CA VAL A 126 6.32 7.77 17.17
C VAL A 126 5.52 6.62 16.59
N THR A 127 4.23 6.84 16.31
CA THR A 127 3.34 5.73 15.93
C THR A 127 3.57 5.24 14.50
N GLY A 128 4.10 6.07 13.60
CA GLY A 128 3.93 5.83 12.18
C GLY A 128 2.44 5.70 11.87
N ASP A 129 2.10 5.01 10.80
CA ASP A 129 0.71 4.71 10.44
C ASP A 129 0.19 3.52 11.25
N LEU A 130 -0.98 3.68 11.84
CA LEU A 130 -1.64 2.66 12.64
C LEU A 130 -2.69 1.90 11.83
N GLY A 131 -2.71 0.59 11.97
CA GLY A 131 -3.74 -0.27 11.40
C GLY A 131 -5.01 -0.33 12.25
N ASN A 132 -5.95 -1.20 11.87
CA ASN A 132 -7.19 -1.37 12.62
C ASN A 132 -6.99 -2.32 13.80
N LYS A 133 -7.23 -1.85 15.02
CA LYS A 133 -7.08 -2.60 16.28
C LYS A 133 -8.08 -3.77 16.41
N ILE A 134 -9.29 -3.64 15.85
CA ILE A 134 -10.36 -4.64 16.01
C ILE A 134 -10.35 -5.65 14.90
N VAL A 135 -10.44 -5.17 13.66
CA VAL A 135 -10.58 -6.07 12.50
C VAL A 135 -9.22 -6.63 12.05
N GLY A 136 -8.16 -5.82 12.20
CA GLY A 136 -6.85 -6.12 11.67
C GLY A 136 -6.82 -6.19 10.13
N ASN A 137 -5.63 -6.30 9.61
CA ASN A 137 -5.41 -6.62 8.19
C ASN A 137 -4.79 -8.00 8.11
N ARG A 138 -5.26 -8.85 7.19
CA ARG A 138 -4.65 -10.15 6.95
C ARG A 138 -3.18 -9.97 6.55
N PHE A 139 -2.35 -10.88 6.99
CA PHE A 139 -0.88 -10.85 6.85
C PHE A 139 -0.13 -9.80 7.69
N VAL A 140 -0.85 -8.96 8.45
CA VAL A 140 -0.24 -7.83 9.17
C VAL A 140 -0.62 -7.81 10.65
N GLY A 141 -1.80 -8.34 10.98
CA GLY A 141 -2.31 -8.34 12.36
C GLY A 141 -2.95 -7.01 12.75
N LYS A 142 -2.88 -6.70 14.03
CA LYS A 142 -3.46 -5.50 14.66
C LYS A 142 -2.35 -4.67 15.27
N TYR A 143 -2.55 -3.35 15.43
CA TYR A 143 -1.58 -2.58 16.18
C TYR A 143 -1.62 -2.96 17.67
N GLN A 144 -0.46 -2.86 18.30
CA GLN A 144 -0.30 -3.06 19.73
C GLN A 144 -0.40 -1.72 20.44
N GLN A 145 -1.29 -1.64 21.45
CA GLN A 145 -1.44 -0.45 22.29
C GLN A 145 -0.19 -0.23 23.13
N VAL A 146 0.28 1.00 23.23
CA VAL A 146 1.33 1.42 24.16
C VAL A 146 0.67 2.08 25.37
N GLU A 147 0.89 1.54 26.54
CA GLU A 147 0.21 2.01 27.77
C GLU A 147 0.63 3.43 28.19
N TYR A 148 1.87 3.81 27.95
CA TYR A 148 2.41 5.11 28.37
C TYR A 148 3.59 5.57 27.51
N ALA A 149 3.61 6.86 27.21
CA ALA A 149 4.76 7.62 26.75
C ALA A 149 4.67 9.06 27.25
N ASP A 150 5.80 9.70 27.58
CA ASP A 150 5.82 11.10 28.02
C ASP A 150 5.42 12.04 26.87
N VAL A 151 5.79 11.68 25.63
CA VAL A 151 5.47 12.42 24.40
C VAL A 151 5.05 11.45 23.32
N VAL A 152 4.00 11.81 22.56
CA VAL A 152 3.53 11.03 21.41
C VAL A 152 3.53 11.90 20.16
N ILE A 153 4.13 11.37 19.08
CA ILE A 153 3.97 11.88 17.71
C ILE A 153 3.16 10.82 16.97
N GLY A 154 1.90 11.12 16.69
CA GLY A 154 0.96 10.16 16.15
C GLY A 154 0.37 10.56 14.82
N GLU A 155 -0.13 9.54 14.05
CA GLU A 155 -0.89 9.77 12.83
C GLU A 155 -2.25 10.41 13.12
N SER A 156 -2.84 11.04 12.10
CA SER A 156 -4.19 11.57 12.17
C SER A 156 -4.95 11.46 10.84
N THR A 157 -4.66 10.44 10.03
CA THR A 157 -5.22 10.24 8.68
C THR A 157 -6.75 10.28 8.66
N TYR A 158 -7.39 9.70 9.66
CA TYR A 158 -8.84 9.77 9.87
C TYR A 158 -9.24 10.60 11.09
N GLY A 159 -8.34 11.47 11.57
CA GLY A 159 -8.58 12.29 12.75
C GLY A 159 -9.74 13.30 12.64
N ASP A 160 -10.11 13.70 11.43
CA ASP A 160 -11.25 14.56 11.11
C ASP A 160 -12.44 13.80 10.49
N ARG A 161 -12.39 12.46 10.46
CA ARG A 161 -13.34 11.64 9.72
C ARG A 161 -14.11 10.65 10.63
N PRO A 162 -14.93 11.13 11.57
CA PRO A 162 -15.72 10.29 12.47
C PRO A 162 -16.83 9.48 11.72
N ASP A 163 -17.13 9.86 10.47
CA ASP A 163 -18.06 9.18 9.56
C ASP A 163 -17.50 7.84 9.02
N ILE A 164 -16.18 7.67 9.03
CA ILE A 164 -15.54 6.44 8.55
C ILE A 164 -15.58 5.38 9.65
N LYS A 165 -16.43 4.40 9.43
CA LYS A 165 -16.57 3.25 10.31
C LYS A 165 -15.93 2.02 9.68
N THR A 166 -15.04 1.38 10.41
CA THR A 166 -14.28 0.20 9.95
C THR A 166 -14.40 -0.96 10.95
N GLY A 167 -15.60 -1.11 11.53
CA GLY A 167 -15.92 -2.21 12.43
C GLY A 167 -16.18 -3.52 11.68
N ILE A 168 -16.40 -4.60 12.44
CA ILE A 168 -16.67 -5.95 11.88
C ILE A 168 -17.89 -5.94 10.97
N LYS A 169 -18.97 -5.24 11.39
CA LYS A 169 -20.23 -5.16 10.62
C LYS A 169 -20.04 -4.41 9.29
N GLU A 170 -19.39 -3.27 9.34
CA GLU A 170 -19.13 -2.44 8.17
C GLU A 170 -18.22 -3.17 7.18
N ARG A 171 -17.19 -3.87 7.68
CA ARG A 171 -16.32 -4.69 6.85
C ARG A 171 -17.09 -5.83 6.18
N LYS A 172 -17.96 -6.52 6.91
CA LYS A 172 -18.80 -7.57 6.31
C LYS A 172 -19.70 -7.00 5.20
N ASN A 173 -20.36 -5.88 5.46
CA ASN A 173 -21.22 -5.23 4.47
C ASN A 173 -20.43 -4.82 3.20
N ASP A 174 -19.23 -4.29 3.36
CA ASP A 174 -18.38 -3.93 2.22
C ASP A 174 -17.87 -5.17 1.46
N LEU A 175 -17.59 -6.28 2.15
CA LEU A 175 -17.21 -7.54 1.49
C LEU A 175 -18.38 -8.14 0.71
N ASP A 176 -19.60 -8.14 1.27
CA ASP A 176 -20.82 -8.59 0.58
C ASP A 176 -21.09 -7.72 -0.67
N LYS A 177 -20.92 -6.39 -0.55
CA LYS A 177 -21.02 -5.46 -1.65
C LYS A 177 -19.91 -5.68 -2.70
N PHE A 178 -18.68 -5.95 -2.26
CA PHE A 178 -17.57 -6.27 -3.15
C PHE A 178 -17.89 -7.49 -4.01
N LYS A 179 -18.35 -8.57 -3.37
CA LYS A 179 -18.77 -9.79 -4.05
C LYS A 179 -19.90 -9.51 -5.07
N SER A 180 -20.94 -8.82 -4.65
CA SER A 180 -22.09 -8.47 -5.52
C SER A 180 -21.65 -7.65 -6.75
N ILE A 181 -20.76 -6.67 -6.57
CA ILE A 181 -20.25 -5.87 -7.69
C ILE A 181 -19.51 -6.74 -8.71
N ILE A 182 -18.67 -7.67 -8.25
CA ILE A 182 -17.92 -8.58 -9.14
C ILE A 182 -18.87 -9.52 -9.88
N GLU A 183 -19.79 -10.15 -9.17
CA GLU A 183 -20.74 -11.09 -9.76
C GLU A 183 -21.63 -10.40 -10.81
N THR A 184 -22.23 -9.26 -10.47
CA THR A 184 -23.04 -8.49 -11.41
C THR A 184 -22.22 -8.04 -12.61
N GLN A 185 -21.04 -7.45 -12.39
CA GLN A 185 -20.28 -6.86 -13.49
C GLN A 185 -19.70 -7.92 -14.42
N ILE A 186 -19.19 -9.02 -13.90
CA ILE A 186 -18.47 -10.02 -14.68
C ILE A 186 -19.40 -11.13 -15.16
N HIS A 187 -20.22 -11.69 -14.27
CA HIS A 187 -21.05 -12.85 -14.57
C HIS A 187 -22.36 -12.46 -15.32
N GLU A 188 -23.03 -11.37 -14.89
CA GLU A 188 -24.31 -10.97 -15.48
C GLU A 188 -24.10 -10.02 -16.67
N MET A 189 -23.22 -9.01 -16.52
CA MET A 189 -23.02 -7.96 -17.54
C MET A 189 -21.90 -8.30 -18.53
N ASN A 190 -21.11 -9.34 -18.29
CA ASN A 190 -19.96 -9.72 -19.12
C ASN A 190 -18.95 -8.58 -19.30
N GLY A 191 -18.73 -7.78 -18.26
CA GLY A 191 -17.88 -6.59 -18.25
C GLY A 191 -16.62 -6.73 -17.39
N ARG A 192 -16.04 -5.61 -16.94
CA ARG A 192 -14.78 -5.57 -16.22
C ARG A 192 -14.88 -4.84 -14.90
N VAL A 193 -14.13 -5.30 -13.90
CA VAL A 193 -13.91 -4.60 -12.64
C VAL A 193 -12.44 -4.19 -12.55
N ILE A 194 -12.18 -2.89 -12.47
CA ILE A 194 -10.84 -2.31 -12.32
C ILE A 194 -10.65 -1.87 -10.88
N ILE A 195 -9.62 -2.39 -10.23
CA ILE A 195 -9.32 -2.11 -8.82
C ILE A 195 -7.96 -1.43 -8.73
N PRO A 196 -7.91 -0.08 -8.67
CA PRO A 196 -6.69 0.63 -8.34
C PRO A 196 -6.21 0.24 -6.95
N SER A 197 -4.96 -0.17 -6.82
CA SER A 197 -4.44 -0.68 -5.55
C SER A 197 -2.98 -0.25 -5.34
N PHE A 198 -2.59 -0.08 -4.08
CA PHE A 198 -1.17 0.07 -3.74
C PHE A 198 -0.45 -1.26 -3.95
N SER A 199 0.80 -1.19 -4.43
CA SER A 199 1.62 -2.37 -4.69
C SER A 199 1.89 -3.18 -3.43
N MET A 200 2.12 -2.46 -2.32
CA MET A 200 2.40 -3.04 -1.01
C MET A 200 1.12 -3.17 -0.18
N SER A 201 0.92 -4.31 0.44
CA SER A 201 -0.13 -4.65 1.40
C SER A 201 -1.53 -4.75 0.80
N ARG A 202 -2.05 -3.70 0.16
CA ARG A 202 -3.43 -3.66 -0.33
C ARG A 202 -3.71 -4.70 -1.42
N SER A 203 -2.81 -4.85 -2.37
CA SER A 203 -2.98 -5.83 -3.46
C SER A 203 -2.97 -7.27 -2.94
N GLN A 204 -2.08 -7.58 -1.99
CA GLN A 204 -1.99 -8.90 -1.36
C GLN A 204 -3.24 -9.23 -0.54
N GLN A 205 -3.74 -8.25 0.22
CA GLN A 205 -4.99 -8.41 0.99
C GLN A 205 -6.21 -8.58 0.10
N LEU A 206 -6.30 -7.83 -1.01
CA LEU A 206 -7.40 -7.98 -1.98
C LEU A 206 -7.36 -9.35 -2.65
N ALA A 207 -6.19 -9.84 -3.02
CA ALA A 207 -6.04 -11.18 -3.59
C ALA A 207 -6.53 -12.25 -2.60
N LEU A 208 -6.14 -12.16 -1.33
CA LEU A 208 -6.62 -13.10 -0.31
C LEU A 208 -8.13 -13.00 -0.10
N MET A 209 -8.70 -11.78 -0.04
CA MET A 209 -10.15 -11.60 0.08
C MET A 209 -10.89 -12.23 -1.11
N LEU A 210 -10.41 -12.05 -2.32
CA LEU A 210 -10.99 -12.65 -3.53
C LEU A 210 -10.85 -14.18 -3.51
N TYR A 211 -9.70 -14.69 -3.08
CA TYR A 211 -9.51 -16.13 -2.90
C TYR A 211 -10.52 -16.69 -1.89
N GLU A 212 -10.63 -16.09 -0.71
CA GLU A 212 -11.57 -16.52 0.34
C GLU A 212 -13.04 -16.46 -0.12
N MET A 213 -13.41 -15.46 -0.95
CA MET A 213 -14.76 -15.34 -1.49
C MET A 213 -15.14 -16.45 -2.48
N TYR A 214 -14.17 -16.93 -3.26
CA TYR A 214 -14.45 -17.80 -4.41
C TYR A 214 -13.78 -19.17 -4.38
N LYS A 215 -12.93 -19.49 -3.38
CA LYS A 215 -12.21 -20.77 -3.31
C LYS A 215 -13.13 -22.00 -3.39
N ASP A 216 -14.29 -21.92 -2.76
CA ASP A 216 -15.28 -22.99 -2.67
C ASP A 216 -16.46 -22.78 -3.67
N SER A 217 -16.36 -21.79 -4.56
CA SER A 217 -17.42 -21.50 -5.54
C SER A 217 -17.21 -22.29 -6.84
N ASP A 218 -18.31 -22.77 -7.44
CA ASP A 218 -18.31 -23.40 -8.76
C ASP A 218 -17.88 -22.42 -9.86
N TRP A 219 -18.24 -21.15 -9.71
CA TRP A 219 -17.80 -20.07 -10.59
C TRP A 219 -16.73 -19.22 -9.92
N LYS A 220 -15.67 -18.92 -10.67
CA LYS A 220 -14.56 -18.07 -10.21
C LYS A 220 -14.26 -16.99 -11.26
N PRO A 221 -14.15 -15.72 -10.86
CA PRO A 221 -13.75 -14.68 -11.79
C PRO A 221 -12.29 -14.87 -12.22
N LYS A 222 -11.95 -14.51 -13.45
CA LYS A 222 -10.55 -14.33 -13.84
C LYS A 222 -10.01 -13.07 -13.20
N ILE A 223 -8.86 -13.18 -12.53
CA ILE A 223 -8.25 -12.09 -11.79
C ILE A 223 -6.83 -11.86 -12.31
N TYR A 224 -6.55 -10.65 -12.78
CA TYR A 224 -5.24 -10.25 -13.27
C TYR A 224 -4.58 -9.29 -12.27
N ILE A 225 -3.32 -9.58 -11.93
CA ILE A 225 -2.44 -8.68 -11.20
C ILE A 225 -1.51 -8.02 -12.22
N ASP A 226 -1.82 -6.78 -12.62
CA ASP A 226 -1.09 -6.07 -13.67
C ASP A 226 -0.26 -4.92 -13.10
N SER A 227 0.82 -5.27 -12.39
CA SER A 227 1.79 -4.35 -11.83
C SER A 227 3.10 -5.08 -11.51
N PRO A 228 4.23 -4.77 -12.16
CA PRO A 228 5.51 -5.44 -11.90
C PRO A 228 5.95 -5.34 -10.44
N LEU A 229 5.87 -4.16 -9.84
CA LEU A 229 6.21 -3.98 -8.42
C LEU A 229 5.29 -4.79 -7.51
N THR A 230 3.98 -4.81 -7.77
CA THR A 230 3.04 -5.63 -7.00
C THR A 230 3.42 -7.11 -7.04
N ILE A 231 3.79 -7.62 -8.21
CA ILE A 231 4.21 -9.01 -8.40
C ILE A 231 5.47 -9.29 -7.58
N LYS A 232 6.43 -8.38 -7.60
CA LYS A 232 7.65 -8.49 -6.79
C LYS A 232 7.34 -8.54 -5.29
N ILE A 233 6.42 -7.70 -4.82
CA ILE A 233 5.98 -7.70 -3.42
C ILE A 233 5.23 -9.00 -3.05
N PHE A 234 4.55 -9.68 -3.99
CA PHE A 234 4.00 -11.02 -3.73
C PHE A 234 5.12 -12.04 -3.46
N GLU A 235 6.24 -11.96 -4.21
CA GLU A 235 7.43 -12.80 -3.98
C GLU A 235 8.04 -12.50 -2.59
N ASP A 236 8.15 -11.22 -2.20
CA ASP A 236 8.63 -10.82 -0.86
C ASP A 236 7.71 -11.34 0.27
N TYR A 237 6.39 -11.31 0.07
CA TYR A 237 5.43 -11.85 1.04
C TYR A 237 5.59 -13.36 1.22
N GLU A 238 5.82 -14.09 0.13
CA GLU A 238 6.07 -15.53 0.18
C GLU A 238 7.27 -15.88 1.07
N GLU A 239 8.32 -15.05 1.04
CA GLU A 239 9.53 -15.23 1.86
C GLU A 239 9.35 -14.79 3.32
N CYS A 240 8.52 -13.77 3.57
CA CYS A 240 8.40 -13.14 4.90
C CYS A 240 7.28 -13.72 5.77
N LEU A 241 6.27 -14.35 5.18
CA LEU A 241 5.11 -14.85 5.94
C LEU A 241 5.45 -16.18 6.63
N GLU A 242 4.88 -16.37 7.83
CA GLU A 242 5.06 -17.58 8.65
C GLU A 242 3.70 -18.08 9.18
N GLY A 243 3.71 -19.29 9.73
CA GLY A 243 2.56 -19.89 10.39
C GLY A 243 1.32 -19.98 9.49
N GLN A 244 0.15 -19.62 10.04
CA GLN A 244 -1.13 -19.73 9.33
C GLN A 244 -1.20 -18.76 8.14
N ASP A 245 -0.62 -17.56 8.24
CA ASP A 245 -0.62 -16.59 7.15
C ASP A 245 0.17 -17.09 5.92
N LYS A 246 1.28 -17.81 6.15
CA LYS A 246 2.03 -18.48 5.07
C LYS A 246 1.20 -19.57 4.40
N ILE A 247 0.54 -20.42 5.18
CA ILE A 247 -0.32 -21.48 4.65
C ILE A 247 -1.46 -20.90 3.81
N ASP A 248 -2.11 -19.86 4.29
CA ASP A 248 -3.22 -19.20 3.58
C ASP A 248 -2.73 -18.52 2.29
N PHE A 249 -1.53 -17.93 2.32
CA PHE A 249 -0.89 -17.32 1.17
C PHE A 249 -0.53 -18.37 0.11
N ASP A 250 0.10 -19.48 0.50
CA ASP A 250 0.49 -20.56 -0.40
C ASP A 250 -0.74 -21.21 -1.07
N ASN A 251 -1.81 -21.45 -0.30
CA ASN A 251 -3.08 -21.95 -0.83
C ASN A 251 -3.70 -20.97 -1.85
N MET A 252 -3.64 -19.68 -1.58
CA MET A 252 -4.10 -18.65 -2.50
C MET A 252 -3.29 -18.68 -3.79
N MET A 253 -1.96 -18.71 -3.70
CA MET A 253 -1.06 -18.72 -4.86
C MET A 253 -1.22 -20.01 -5.69
N ALA A 254 -1.42 -21.17 -5.05
CA ALA A 254 -1.65 -22.44 -5.71
C ALA A 254 -3.06 -22.57 -6.35
N SER A 255 -3.99 -21.66 -6.07
CA SER A 255 -5.40 -21.76 -6.51
C SER A 255 -5.62 -21.59 -8.01
N ASN A 256 -4.64 -21.13 -8.77
CA ASN A 256 -4.75 -20.76 -10.19
C ASN A 256 -5.84 -19.70 -10.51
N MET A 257 -6.30 -18.96 -9.49
CA MET A 257 -7.28 -17.89 -9.68
C MET A 257 -6.66 -16.61 -10.23
N PHE A 258 -5.35 -16.45 -10.05
CA PHE A 258 -4.63 -15.22 -10.35
C PHE A 258 -3.68 -15.39 -11.53
N THR A 259 -3.69 -14.41 -12.44
CA THR A 259 -2.73 -14.32 -13.53
C THR A 259 -1.86 -13.08 -13.32
N PHE A 260 -0.57 -13.29 -13.15
CA PHE A 260 0.42 -12.23 -12.91
C PHE A 260 1.00 -11.74 -14.24
N ILE A 261 0.74 -10.48 -14.59
CA ILE A 261 1.18 -9.87 -15.85
C ILE A 261 2.54 -9.20 -15.64
N LYS A 262 3.60 -9.91 -15.99
CA LYS A 262 5.00 -9.41 -15.87
C LYS A 262 5.35 -8.51 -17.04
N GLU A 263 5.10 -8.96 -18.26
CA GLU A 263 5.54 -8.29 -19.47
C GLU A 263 4.66 -7.11 -19.90
N SER A 264 5.26 -6.10 -20.50
CA SER A 264 4.55 -4.90 -20.98
C SER A 264 3.61 -5.22 -22.15
N GLU A 265 3.97 -6.18 -23.01
CA GLU A 265 3.14 -6.57 -24.15
C GLU A 265 1.87 -7.28 -23.70
N ASP A 266 1.95 -8.17 -22.69
CA ASP A 266 0.79 -8.84 -22.11
C ASP A 266 -0.16 -7.84 -21.46
N SER A 267 0.39 -6.81 -20.79
CA SER A 267 -0.40 -5.70 -20.23
C SER A 267 -1.15 -4.93 -21.32
N LYS A 268 -0.49 -4.61 -22.45
CA LYS A 268 -1.14 -3.95 -23.59
C LYS A 268 -2.24 -4.81 -24.20
N TYR A 269 -1.99 -6.12 -24.32
CA TYR A 269 -3.00 -7.07 -24.78
C TYR A 269 -4.20 -7.10 -23.83
N LEU A 270 -3.98 -7.18 -22.51
CA LEU A 270 -5.04 -7.16 -21.50
C LEU A 270 -5.84 -5.86 -21.56
N VAL A 271 -5.21 -4.70 -21.72
CA VAL A 271 -5.89 -3.40 -21.89
C VAL A 271 -6.80 -3.42 -23.12
N ALA A 272 -6.31 -3.95 -24.26
CA ALA A 272 -7.05 -3.99 -25.52
C ALA A 272 -8.16 -5.05 -25.55
N SER A 273 -8.05 -6.11 -24.76
CA SER A 273 -9.01 -7.22 -24.69
C SER A 273 -10.38 -6.75 -24.19
N ASN A 274 -11.45 -7.48 -24.54
CA ASN A 274 -12.80 -7.31 -23.99
C ASN A 274 -13.19 -8.42 -23.01
N GLU A 275 -12.24 -9.23 -22.57
CA GLU A 275 -12.48 -10.34 -21.66
C GLU A 275 -13.04 -9.85 -20.32
N PRO A 276 -14.16 -10.44 -19.84
CA PRO A 276 -14.71 -10.14 -18.51
C PRO A 276 -13.74 -10.59 -17.43
N CYS A 277 -13.27 -9.66 -16.60
CA CYS A 277 -12.26 -9.99 -15.58
C CYS A 277 -12.17 -8.91 -14.48
N VAL A 278 -11.55 -9.28 -13.38
CA VAL A 278 -11.06 -8.36 -12.36
C VAL A 278 -9.61 -8.00 -12.68
N ILE A 279 -9.26 -6.72 -12.63
CA ILE A 279 -7.89 -6.24 -12.82
C ILE A 279 -7.47 -5.46 -11.59
N ILE A 280 -6.46 -5.95 -10.86
CA ILE A 280 -5.80 -5.23 -9.76
C ILE A 280 -4.51 -4.65 -10.32
N SER A 281 -4.36 -3.33 -10.23
CA SER A 281 -3.19 -2.64 -10.80
C SER A 281 -2.80 -1.40 -9.98
N SER A 282 -1.52 -1.11 -9.89
CA SER A 282 -1.01 0.10 -9.22
C SER A 282 -0.85 1.28 -10.20
N SER A 283 -0.97 2.48 -9.68
CA SER A 283 -1.01 2.91 -8.26
C SER A 283 -2.44 3.06 -7.72
N GLY A 284 -2.59 2.95 -6.40
CA GLY A 284 -3.88 3.13 -5.73
C GLY A 284 -4.49 4.53 -5.88
N MET A 285 -3.66 5.57 -6.06
CA MET A 285 -4.10 6.96 -6.33
C MET A 285 -4.35 7.22 -7.83
N CYS A 286 -4.11 6.25 -8.71
CA CYS A 286 -4.26 6.34 -10.17
C CYS A 286 -3.37 7.39 -10.84
N GLN A 287 -2.32 7.88 -10.18
CA GLN A 287 -1.45 8.95 -10.70
C GLN A 287 -0.31 8.43 -11.57
N SER A 288 0.08 7.19 -11.42
CA SER A 288 1.16 6.53 -12.16
C SER A 288 0.84 5.05 -12.40
N GLY A 289 1.72 4.35 -13.11
CA GLY A 289 1.63 2.91 -13.30
C GLY A 289 0.64 2.46 -14.39
N ARG A 290 0.56 1.13 -14.56
CA ARG A 290 -0.25 0.48 -15.59
C ARG A 290 -1.75 0.72 -15.43
N ILE A 291 -2.22 0.98 -14.20
CA ILE A 291 -3.61 1.33 -13.91
C ILE A 291 -4.14 2.46 -14.80
N ARG A 292 -3.31 3.43 -15.18
CA ARG A 292 -3.72 4.55 -16.04
C ARG A 292 -4.16 4.09 -17.44
N HIS A 293 -3.52 3.05 -17.97
CA HIS A 293 -3.89 2.48 -19.26
C HIS A 293 -5.24 1.78 -19.18
N HIS A 294 -5.47 1.01 -18.11
CA HIS A 294 -6.78 0.39 -17.85
C HIS A 294 -7.87 1.44 -17.67
N LEU A 295 -7.62 2.51 -16.91
CA LEU A 295 -8.59 3.58 -16.69
C LEU A 295 -8.94 4.33 -17.98
N LYS A 296 -7.98 4.63 -18.85
CA LYS A 296 -8.23 5.25 -20.16
C LYS A 296 -9.17 4.41 -21.03
N ARG A 297 -9.07 3.08 -20.94
CA ARG A 297 -9.93 2.14 -21.67
C ARG A 297 -11.30 1.97 -21.00
N CYS A 298 -11.36 1.94 -19.66
CA CYS A 298 -12.55 1.56 -18.90
C CYS A 298 -13.45 2.75 -18.54
N ILE A 299 -12.91 3.95 -18.29
CA ILE A 299 -13.72 5.13 -17.93
C ILE A 299 -14.79 5.46 -18.99
N PRO A 300 -14.52 5.41 -20.33
CA PRO A 300 -15.52 5.63 -21.36
C PRO A 300 -16.49 4.46 -21.58
N ASP A 301 -16.28 3.33 -20.94
CA ASP A 301 -17.04 2.10 -21.15
C ASP A 301 -18.15 1.97 -20.09
N SER A 302 -19.41 1.99 -20.52
CA SER A 302 -20.56 1.79 -19.63
C SER A 302 -20.64 0.36 -19.08
N ASN A 303 -19.92 -0.58 -19.69
CA ASN A 303 -19.82 -1.98 -19.25
C ASN A 303 -18.53 -2.24 -18.46
N ALA A 304 -18.05 -1.22 -17.73
CA ALA A 304 -16.92 -1.34 -16.82
C ALA A 304 -17.25 -0.72 -15.46
N THR A 305 -16.61 -1.24 -14.43
CA THR A 305 -16.70 -0.72 -13.05
C THR A 305 -15.32 -0.42 -12.51
N VAL A 306 -15.15 0.76 -11.90
CA VAL A 306 -13.98 1.09 -11.10
C VAL A 306 -14.33 0.92 -9.63
N LEU A 307 -13.58 0.09 -8.92
CA LEU A 307 -13.80 -0.19 -7.50
C LEU A 307 -12.64 0.35 -6.66
N LEU A 308 -12.92 1.39 -5.90
CA LEU A 308 -11.93 2.06 -5.05
C LEU A 308 -11.95 1.46 -3.65
N VAL A 309 -10.81 0.96 -3.19
CA VAL A 309 -10.65 0.25 -1.93
C VAL A 309 -9.66 1.00 -1.02
N GLY A 310 -10.19 1.76 -0.08
CA GLY A 310 -9.40 2.50 0.90
C GLY A 310 -9.36 4.01 0.70
N PHE A 311 -8.33 4.64 1.27
CA PHE A 311 -8.13 6.08 1.25
C PHE A 311 -7.72 6.58 -0.14
N SER A 312 -8.11 7.79 -0.49
CA SER A 312 -7.56 8.52 -1.65
C SER A 312 -7.46 10.01 -1.32
N THR A 313 -6.28 10.54 -1.57
CA THR A 313 -5.96 11.96 -1.34
C THR A 313 -6.82 12.85 -2.23
N GLU A 314 -7.29 13.94 -1.69
CA GLU A 314 -8.04 14.96 -2.44
C GLU A 314 -7.21 15.45 -3.63
N GLY A 315 -7.86 15.66 -4.76
CA GLY A 315 -7.21 16.05 -6.02
C GLY A 315 -6.57 14.89 -6.81
N SER A 316 -6.40 13.70 -6.23
CA SER A 316 -5.94 12.52 -6.99
C SER A 316 -6.99 12.04 -7.99
N LEU A 317 -6.54 11.34 -9.06
CA LEU A 317 -7.46 10.74 -10.03
C LEU A 317 -8.42 9.75 -9.36
N ALA A 318 -7.95 9.00 -8.35
CA ALA A 318 -8.81 8.12 -7.57
C ALA A 318 -9.91 8.89 -6.82
N SER A 319 -9.61 10.07 -6.25
CA SER A 319 -10.62 10.90 -5.58
C SER A 319 -11.64 11.49 -6.57
N LEU A 320 -11.21 11.84 -7.76
CA LEU A 320 -12.10 12.33 -8.82
C LEU A 320 -13.07 11.23 -9.30
N LEU A 321 -12.62 9.98 -9.33
CA LEU A 321 -13.43 8.80 -9.69
C LEU A 321 -14.51 8.46 -8.63
N LYS A 322 -14.38 8.94 -7.39
CA LYS A 322 -15.44 8.81 -6.36
C LYS A 322 -16.67 9.67 -6.64
N ASP A 323 -16.51 10.73 -7.44
CA ASP A 323 -17.61 11.63 -7.80
C ASP A 323 -18.34 11.12 -9.05
N ASN A 324 -19.36 10.29 -8.86
CA ASN A 324 -20.19 9.72 -9.93
C ASN A 324 -20.98 10.77 -10.74
N LYS A 325 -20.95 12.05 -10.36
CA LYS A 325 -21.62 13.13 -11.10
C LYS A 325 -20.74 13.75 -12.18
N ARG A 326 -19.44 13.42 -12.20
CA ARG A 326 -18.51 13.94 -13.22
C ARG A 326 -18.85 13.38 -14.59
N LYS A 327 -18.94 14.27 -15.57
CA LYS A 327 -19.19 13.90 -16.97
C LYS A 327 -17.92 13.47 -17.68
N THR A 328 -16.79 14.06 -17.30
CA THR A 328 -15.47 13.84 -17.92
C THR A 328 -14.36 13.83 -16.90
N ILE A 329 -13.27 13.11 -17.21
CA ILE A 329 -12.03 13.07 -16.44
C ILE A 329 -10.85 13.23 -17.39
N THR A 330 -9.86 14.04 -16.99
CA THR A 330 -8.63 14.23 -17.76
C THR A 330 -7.53 13.29 -17.29
N ILE A 331 -6.96 12.51 -18.20
CA ILE A 331 -5.79 11.65 -17.99
C ILE A 331 -4.76 11.96 -19.08
N ASP A 332 -3.51 12.29 -18.69
CA ASP A 332 -2.42 12.65 -19.63
C ASP A 332 -2.85 13.71 -20.67
N GLN A 333 -3.43 14.81 -20.17
CA GLN A 333 -3.90 15.96 -20.96
C GLN A 333 -5.02 15.64 -21.96
N LYS A 334 -5.56 14.42 -21.92
CA LYS A 334 -6.70 14.01 -22.74
C LYS A 334 -7.95 13.79 -21.88
N GLU A 335 -9.07 14.33 -22.35
CA GLU A 335 -10.36 14.21 -21.68
C GLU A 335 -11.07 12.91 -22.09
N TYR A 336 -11.64 12.20 -21.11
CA TYR A 336 -12.39 10.96 -21.27
C TYR A 336 -13.78 11.11 -20.68
N PRO A 337 -14.86 10.74 -21.40
CA PRO A 337 -16.22 10.74 -20.87
C PRO A 337 -16.35 9.67 -19.78
N CYS A 338 -16.94 10.03 -18.62
CA CYS A 338 -17.20 9.09 -17.54
C CYS A 338 -18.53 8.35 -17.79
N ARG A 339 -18.42 7.09 -18.21
CA ARG A 339 -19.57 6.21 -18.45
C ARG A 339 -19.55 4.97 -17.56
N CYS A 340 -18.38 4.59 -17.05
CA CYS A 340 -18.24 3.46 -16.12
C CYS A 340 -18.93 3.74 -14.79
N ALA A 341 -19.37 2.67 -14.12
CA ALA A 341 -19.75 2.76 -12.71
C ALA A 341 -18.51 2.92 -11.81
N SER A 342 -18.66 3.63 -10.70
CA SER A 342 -17.62 3.74 -9.69
C SER A 342 -18.18 3.51 -8.30
N TYR A 343 -17.50 2.68 -7.52
CA TYR A 343 -17.85 2.36 -6.13
C TYR A 343 -16.66 2.55 -5.21
N SER A 344 -16.95 2.82 -3.93
CA SER A 344 -15.92 2.93 -2.89
C SER A 344 -16.29 2.07 -1.69
N LEU A 345 -15.31 1.28 -1.20
CA LEU A 345 -15.42 0.42 -0.04
C LEU A 345 -14.53 1.01 1.06
N LYS A 346 -15.12 1.74 2.00
CA LYS A 346 -14.38 2.54 2.99
C LYS A 346 -13.84 1.71 4.16
N SER A 347 -14.53 0.62 4.53
CA SER A 347 -14.14 -0.22 5.68
C SER A 347 -12.91 -1.09 5.41
N LEU A 348 -12.46 -1.14 4.16
CA LEU A 348 -11.25 -1.86 3.75
C LEU A 348 -9.97 -1.02 3.89
N SER A 349 -10.03 0.16 4.51
CA SER A 349 -8.85 1.01 4.75
C SER A 349 -7.81 0.30 5.63
N GLY A 350 -6.53 0.63 5.37
CA GLY A 350 -5.40 0.18 6.17
C GLY A 350 -5.17 0.98 7.45
N HIS A 351 -5.79 2.16 7.58
CA HIS A 351 -5.58 3.05 8.72
C HIS A 351 -6.60 2.84 9.84
N ALA A 352 -6.19 3.15 11.06
CA ALA A 352 -7.07 3.21 12.22
C ALA A 352 -8.19 4.24 12.02
N PRO A 353 -9.46 3.93 12.35
CA PRO A 353 -10.54 4.89 12.30
C PRO A 353 -10.41 5.92 13.44
N PHE A 354 -11.09 7.07 13.31
CA PHE A 354 -11.10 8.18 14.25
C PHE A 354 -11.18 7.74 15.73
N TRP A 355 -12.14 6.90 16.06
CA TRP A 355 -12.36 6.48 17.45
C TRP A 355 -11.24 5.60 18.02
N GLN A 356 -10.49 4.87 17.17
CA GLN A 356 -9.30 4.12 17.62
C GLN A 356 -8.10 5.05 17.80
N LEU A 357 -7.98 6.12 17.01
CA LEU A 357 -6.97 7.16 17.23
C LEU A 357 -7.23 7.90 18.55
N VAL A 358 -8.50 8.24 18.84
CA VAL A 358 -8.86 8.82 20.13
C VAL A 358 -8.49 7.87 21.28
N ASP A 359 -8.87 6.58 21.20
CA ASP A 359 -8.53 5.56 22.23
C ASP A 359 -7.01 5.37 22.40
N MET A 360 -6.24 5.59 21.34
CA MET A 360 -4.77 5.49 21.39
C MET A 360 -4.12 6.67 22.10
N TYR A 361 -4.69 7.88 22.00
CA TYR A 361 -4.06 9.13 22.48
C TYR A 361 -4.68 9.66 23.79
N THR A 362 -5.71 9.00 24.33
CA THR A 362 -6.34 9.36 25.62
C THR A 362 -6.08 8.33 26.71
#